data_74812e5b7ba895ca6b269f10360d4a16
#
_entry.id   74812e5b7ba895ca6b269f10360d4a16
#
_cell.length_a   1.000
_cell.length_b   1.000
_cell.length_c   1.000
_cell.angle_alpha   90.00
_cell.angle_beta   90.00
_cell.angle_gamma   90.00
#
_symmetry.space_group_name_H-M   'P 1'
#
loop_
_entity.id
_entity.type
_entity.pdbx_description
1 polymer ?
#
loop_
_entity_poly.entity_id
_entity_poly.type
_entity_poly.pdbx_seq_one_letter_code
_entity_poly.pdbx_strand_id
1 'polypeptide(L)'
;MTPTDTTTHEEAAPEVLLHPSRMPRGRRWLTTLLRSRELSILLVLLLVIAVATIKTPSFLFSSNSWRDLLLTPSILILLAVGQAVVIITRNVDLSVGSVLGLTAYLTGRLFIDHPSLPIVAVVLIGVLAGAALGLVNGLLVGFGRVPALVITLGTLYIYRGIVLTWAGSDRINASDLPRDFLALGTKQVLGFPVLFLVAFVVLAVVGYHLHTARSGRELYAIGSDPDAAVLYGLRVRRRLIAAFVLSGALAGLAGVVYTARYGTVSSDAGSGIELQAVAAVVVGGVAIFGGSGTVWGAALGAVLLVTINRALPIVGIPDFWQQALVGVLILSAIVLDRVLSVRRARQLIESRDDA
;
A
#
# COMPACT_ATOMS: atom_id res chain seq x y z
N MET A 1 17.14 -51.81 72.00
CA MET A 1 17.16 -50.40 71.71
C MET A 1 16.60 -50.22 70.31
N THR A 2 15.36 -49.82 70.24
CA THR A 2 14.57 -49.62 69.00
C THR A 2 14.76 -48.20 68.46
N PRO A 3 14.94 -48.02 67.18
CA PRO A 3 14.90 -46.67 66.59
C PRO A 3 13.44 -46.27 66.36
N THR A 4 13.12 -45.09 66.84
CA THR A 4 11.86 -44.37 66.64
C THR A 4 11.74 -43.86 65.26
N ASP A 5 10.67 -44.28 64.61
CA ASP A 5 10.22 -43.82 63.27
C ASP A 5 9.53 -42.43 63.42
N THR A 6 10.06 -41.40 62.81
CA THR A 6 9.44 -40.07 62.71
C THR A 6 9.00 -39.86 61.30
N THR A 7 7.82 -40.24 60.92
CA THR A 7 7.11 -39.87 59.71
C THR A 7 6.64 -38.44 59.87
N THR A 8 7.36 -37.51 59.20
CA THR A 8 6.91 -36.12 58.93
C THR A 8 5.86 -36.16 57.82
N HIS A 9 4.61 -35.90 58.17
CA HIS A 9 3.55 -35.61 57.21
C HIS A 9 3.83 -34.24 56.58
N GLU A 10 4.25 -34.26 55.32
CA GLU A 10 4.37 -33.05 54.46
C GLU A 10 2.95 -32.68 54.02
N GLU A 11 2.41 -31.65 54.62
CA GLU A 11 1.08 -31.10 54.36
C GLU A 11 1.13 -30.41 52.99
N ALA A 12 0.59 -31.07 51.96
CA ALA A 12 0.51 -30.52 50.59
C ALA A 12 -0.37 -29.27 50.60
N ALA A 13 0.24 -28.12 50.31
CA ALA A 13 -0.48 -26.87 50.09
C ALA A 13 -1.49 -27.01 48.93
N PRO A 14 -2.71 -26.45 49.06
CA PRO A 14 -3.71 -26.58 48.01
C PRO A 14 -3.25 -25.82 46.78
N GLU A 15 -3.11 -26.57 45.69
CA GLU A 15 -2.83 -26.03 44.34
C GLU A 15 -4.02 -25.18 43.90
N VAL A 16 -3.88 -23.85 44.04
CA VAL A 16 -4.87 -22.87 43.55
C VAL A 16 -4.79 -22.86 42.03
N LEU A 17 -5.56 -23.75 41.39
CA LEU A 17 -5.83 -23.72 39.96
C LEU A 17 -6.58 -22.43 39.64
N LEU A 18 -5.83 -21.38 39.31
CA LEU A 18 -6.36 -20.19 38.69
C LEU A 18 -6.93 -20.56 37.30
N HIS A 19 -8.20 -20.95 37.28
CA HIS A 19 -8.92 -21.08 36.01
C HIS A 19 -8.97 -19.73 35.34
N PRO A 20 -8.35 -19.56 34.15
CA PRO A 20 -8.50 -18.32 33.40
C PRO A 20 -10.00 -18.16 33.09
N SER A 21 -10.59 -17.07 33.59
CA SER A 21 -11.99 -16.73 33.36
C SER A 21 -12.23 -16.69 31.85
N ARG A 22 -12.97 -17.68 31.34
CA ARG A 22 -13.35 -17.74 29.91
C ARG A 22 -14.31 -16.59 29.62
N MET A 23 -13.79 -15.49 29.08
CA MET A 23 -14.64 -14.43 28.52
C MET A 23 -15.61 -15.04 27.51
N PRO A 24 -16.90 -14.63 27.49
CA PRO A 24 -17.88 -15.13 26.54
C PRO A 24 -17.40 -14.88 25.10
N ARG A 25 -17.54 -15.88 24.23
CA ARG A 25 -17.06 -15.88 22.83
C ARG A 25 -17.44 -14.61 22.04
N GLY A 26 -18.62 -14.03 22.28
CA GLY A 26 -19.07 -12.80 21.63
C GLY A 26 -18.25 -11.55 22.02
N ARG A 27 -17.75 -11.45 23.24
CA ARG A 27 -16.95 -10.32 23.71
C ARG A 27 -15.50 -10.39 23.20
N ARG A 28 -14.96 -11.59 23.01
CA ARG A 28 -13.65 -11.80 22.37
C ARG A 28 -13.65 -11.39 20.91
N TRP A 29 -14.72 -11.69 20.18
CA TRP A 29 -14.85 -11.29 18.77
C TRP A 29 -14.90 -9.77 18.60
N LEU A 30 -15.69 -9.06 19.41
CA LEU A 30 -15.75 -7.60 19.40
C LEU A 30 -14.41 -6.94 19.78
N THR A 31 -13.71 -7.45 20.80
CA THR A 31 -12.41 -6.88 21.20
C THR A 31 -11.31 -7.17 20.18
N THR A 32 -11.38 -8.29 19.46
CA THR A 32 -10.46 -8.60 18.36
C THR A 32 -10.71 -7.72 17.14
N LEU A 33 -11.99 -7.49 16.79
CA LEU A 33 -12.38 -6.55 15.73
C LEU A 33 -11.99 -5.12 16.05
N LEU A 34 -12.27 -4.62 17.26
CA LEU A 34 -11.91 -3.26 17.68
C LEU A 34 -10.39 -3.06 17.80
N ARG A 35 -9.59 -4.12 17.84
CA ARG A 35 -8.13 -4.08 17.81
C ARG A 35 -7.55 -4.18 16.39
N SER A 36 -8.36 -4.45 15.36
CA SER A 36 -7.88 -4.48 14.00
C SER A 36 -7.56 -3.05 13.52
N ARG A 37 -6.37 -2.86 12.97
CA ARG A 37 -5.92 -1.57 12.42
C ARG A 37 -6.85 -1.11 11.29
N GLU A 38 -7.32 -2.04 10.48
CA GLU A 38 -8.23 -1.80 9.36
C GLU A 38 -9.56 -1.18 9.82
N LEU A 39 -10.11 -1.62 10.94
CA LEU A 39 -11.35 -1.05 11.48
C LEU A 39 -11.14 0.40 11.95
N SER A 40 -10.01 0.68 12.59
CA SER A 40 -9.69 2.05 13.01
C SER A 40 -9.58 2.99 11.81
N ILE A 41 -8.94 2.56 10.72
CA ILE A 41 -8.83 3.35 9.48
C ILE A 41 -10.21 3.54 8.85
N LEU A 42 -11.03 2.49 8.83
CA LEU A 42 -12.40 2.56 8.30
C LEU A 42 -13.26 3.55 9.11
N LEU A 43 -13.14 3.57 10.44
CA LEU A 43 -13.85 4.52 11.29
C LEU A 43 -13.43 5.97 11.00
N VAL A 44 -12.12 6.21 10.85
CA VAL A 44 -11.61 7.54 10.45
C VAL A 44 -12.11 7.93 9.07
N LEU A 45 -12.12 7.02 8.11
CA LEU A 45 -12.67 7.25 6.77
C LEU A 45 -14.14 7.64 6.83
N LEU A 46 -14.95 6.89 7.58
CA LEU A 46 -16.36 7.18 7.76
C LEU A 46 -16.59 8.53 8.46
N LEU A 47 -15.76 8.88 9.44
CA LEU A 47 -15.79 10.16 10.10
C LEU A 47 -15.50 11.32 9.12
N VAL A 48 -14.45 11.19 8.30
CA VAL A 48 -14.11 12.20 7.28
C VAL A 48 -15.26 12.38 6.28
N ILE A 49 -15.83 11.27 5.78
CA ILE A 49 -16.98 11.30 4.87
C ILE A 49 -18.17 11.98 5.56
N ALA A 50 -18.48 11.65 6.81
CA ALA A 50 -19.58 12.23 7.56
C ALA A 50 -19.39 13.74 7.73
N VAL A 51 -18.22 14.20 8.18
CA VAL A 51 -17.92 15.63 8.36
C VAL A 51 -18.04 16.38 7.03
N ALA A 52 -17.46 15.87 5.95
CA ALA A 52 -17.54 16.48 4.62
C ALA A 52 -18.99 16.52 4.10
N THR A 53 -19.79 15.48 4.35
CA THR A 53 -21.20 15.40 3.92
C THR A 53 -22.11 16.33 4.74
N ILE A 54 -21.86 16.48 6.05
CA ILE A 54 -22.58 17.44 6.89
C ILE A 54 -22.35 18.88 6.41
N LYS A 55 -21.10 19.21 6.04
CA LYS A 55 -20.75 20.53 5.49
C LYS A 55 -21.33 20.75 4.08
N THR A 56 -21.29 19.72 3.25
CA THR A 56 -21.72 19.79 1.85
C THR A 56 -22.39 18.45 1.46
N PRO A 57 -23.73 18.37 1.51
CA PRO A 57 -24.47 17.12 1.25
C PRO A 57 -24.15 16.49 -0.13
N SER A 58 -23.82 17.32 -1.13
CA SER A 58 -23.42 16.82 -2.45
C SER A 58 -22.09 16.04 -2.44
N PHE A 59 -21.32 16.09 -1.35
CA PHE A 59 -20.09 15.30 -1.22
C PHE A 59 -20.32 13.79 -1.34
N LEU A 60 -21.44 13.29 -0.83
CA LEU A 60 -21.81 11.89 -0.90
C LEU A 60 -23.03 11.65 -1.81
N PHE A 61 -24.03 12.55 -1.77
CA PHE A 61 -25.35 12.31 -2.35
C PHE A 61 -25.53 12.81 -3.79
N SER A 62 -24.51 13.37 -4.45
CA SER A 62 -24.61 13.63 -5.89
C SER A 62 -24.30 12.35 -6.69
N SER A 63 -24.92 12.21 -7.86
CA SER A 63 -24.74 11.06 -8.76
C SER A 63 -23.29 10.77 -9.17
N ASN A 64 -22.45 11.82 -9.16
CA ASN A 64 -21.04 11.70 -9.51
C ASN A 64 -20.13 11.51 -8.29
N SER A 65 -20.57 11.94 -7.11
CA SER A 65 -19.70 11.98 -5.93
C SER A 65 -19.32 10.59 -5.42
N TRP A 66 -20.27 9.68 -5.31
CA TRP A 66 -19.99 8.32 -4.88
C TRP A 66 -19.10 7.60 -5.89
N ARG A 67 -19.34 7.85 -7.19
CA ARG A 67 -18.50 7.35 -8.26
C ARG A 67 -17.06 7.84 -8.11
N ASP A 68 -16.86 9.13 -7.88
CA ASP A 68 -15.54 9.74 -7.74
C ASP A 68 -14.82 9.29 -6.45
N LEU A 69 -15.57 8.96 -5.38
CA LEU A 69 -15.02 8.37 -4.16
C LEU A 69 -14.40 6.99 -4.39
N LEU A 70 -14.84 6.24 -5.40
CA LEU A 70 -14.26 4.97 -5.79
C LEU A 70 -13.21 5.12 -6.89
N LEU A 71 -13.49 5.97 -7.88
CA LEU A 71 -12.67 6.11 -9.07
C LEU A 71 -11.33 6.80 -8.80
N THR A 72 -11.36 7.89 -8.04
CA THR A 72 -10.14 8.67 -7.77
C THR A 72 -9.07 7.91 -7.00
N PRO A 73 -9.39 7.09 -5.97
CA PRO A 73 -8.39 6.28 -5.28
C PRO A 73 -7.79 5.13 -6.10
N SER A 74 -8.40 4.73 -7.23
CA SER A 74 -7.98 3.54 -7.98
C SER A 74 -6.50 3.56 -8.36
N ILE A 75 -5.97 4.72 -8.76
CA ILE A 75 -4.56 4.90 -9.11
C ILE A 75 -3.67 4.69 -7.88
N LEU A 76 -4.03 5.36 -6.77
CA LEU A 76 -3.25 5.27 -5.54
C LEU A 76 -3.35 3.88 -4.89
N ILE A 77 -4.48 3.16 -5.05
CA ILE A 77 -4.63 1.77 -4.60
C ILE A 77 -3.63 0.87 -5.33
N LEU A 78 -3.49 0.98 -6.67
CA LEU A 78 -2.52 0.19 -7.43
C LEU A 78 -1.10 0.44 -6.94
N LEU A 79 -0.71 1.70 -6.76
CA LEU A 79 0.60 2.06 -6.23
C LEU A 79 0.79 1.57 -4.79
N ALA A 80 -0.22 1.75 -3.93
CA ALA A 80 -0.15 1.34 -2.52
C ALA A 80 -0.03 -0.19 -2.38
N VAL A 81 -0.69 -0.98 -3.24
CA VAL A 81 -0.55 -2.44 -3.25
C VAL A 81 0.88 -2.85 -3.61
N GLY A 82 1.46 -2.26 -4.67
CA GLY A 82 2.87 -2.51 -5.05
C GLY A 82 3.84 -2.10 -3.94
N GLN A 83 3.65 -0.89 -3.43
CA GLN A 83 4.47 -0.33 -2.37
C GLN A 83 4.38 -1.13 -1.06
N ALA A 84 3.19 -1.65 -0.71
CA ALA A 84 3.00 -2.51 0.47
C ALA A 84 3.84 -3.79 0.36
N VAL A 85 3.88 -4.42 -0.82
CA VAL A 85 4.71 -5.61 -1.04
C VAL A 85 6.20 -5.31 -0.84
N VAL A 86 6.67 -4.15 -1.31
CA VAL A 86 8.06 -3.71 -1.13
C VAL A 86 8.33 -3.37 0.34
N ILE A 87 7.44 -2.62 1.02
CA ILE A 87 7.61 -2.23 2.43
C ILE A 87 7.58 -3.44 3.35
N ILE A 88 6.75 -4.45 3.08
CA ILE A 88 6.74 -5.71 3.83
C ILE A 88 8.14 -6.34 3.86
N THR A 89 8.98 -6.16 2.83
CA THR A 89 10.36 -6.65 2.79
C THR A 89 11.40 -5.70 3.37
N ARG A 90 11.02 -4.68 4.16
CA ARG A 90 11.89 -3.60 4.71
C ARG A 90 12.50 -2.68 3.65
N ASN A 91 11.90 -2.57 2.49
CA ASN A 91 12.38 -1.73 1.41
C ASN A 91 11.32 -0.66 1.08
N VAL A 92 11.75 0.41 0.41
CA VAL A 92 10.84 1.46 -0.08
C VAL A 92 11.18 1.73 -1.54
N ASP A 93 10.16 1.85 -2.38
CA ASP A 93 10.31 2.18 -3.80
C ASP A 93 9.79 3.59 -4.07
N LEU A 94 10.69 4.57 -4.08
CA LEU A 94 10.32 5.96 -4.40
C LEU A 94 10.19 6.22 -5.90
N SER A 95 10.58 5.28 -6.77
CA SER A 95 10.51 5.49 -8.22
C SER A 95 9.11 5.33 -8.80
N VAL A 96 8.15 4.80 -8.05
CA VAL A 96 6.80 4.44 -8.53
C VAL A 96 6.05 5.61 -9.18
N GLY A 97 6.25 6.85 -8.70
CA GLY A 97 5.67 8.06 -9.30
C GLY A 97 6.25 8.37 -10.68
N SER A 98 7.56 8.22 -10.83
CA SER A 98 8.23 8.41 -12.12
C SER A 98 7.96 7.27 -13.10
N VAL A 99 7.84 6.03 -12.62
CA VAL A 99 7.40 4.88 -13.42
C VAL A 99 5.99 5.10 -13.95
N LEU A 100 5.06 5.55 -13.09
CA LEU A 100 3.70 5.93 -13.48
C LEU A 100 3.74 7.02 -14.57
N GLY A 101 4.47 8.11 -14.35
CA GLY A 101 4.57 9.23 -15.31
C GLY A 101 5.11 8.78 -16.66
N LEU A 102 6.20 8.00 -16.67
CA LEU A 102 6.81 7.48 -17.90
C LEU A 102 5.86 6.53 -18.66
N THR A 103 5.18 5.63 -17.94
CA THR A 103 4.24 4.68 -18.57
C THR A 103 2.94 5.34 -19.00
N ALA A 104 2.49 6.39 -18.31
CA ALA A 104 1.36 7.21 -18.74
C ALA A 104 1.68 7.94 -20.07
N TYR A 105 2.85 8.55 -20.16
CA TYR A 105 3.31 9.21 -21.38
C TYR A 105 3.49 8.19 -22.51
N LEU A 106 4.13 7.05 -22.25
CA LEU A 106 4.26 5.94 -23.19
C LEU A 106 2.90 5.49 -23.73
N THR A 107 1.90 5.33 -22.85
CA THR A 107 0.52 4.94 -23.22
C THR A 107 -0.06 5.93 -24.25
N GLY A 108 0.04 7.23 -24.00
CA GLY A 108 -0.45 8.24 -24.92
C GLY A 108 0.30 8.24 -26.25
N ARG A 109 1.64 8.14 -26.22
CA ARG A 109 2.46 8.06 -27.44
C ARG A 109 2.13 6.82 -28.29
N LEU A 110 1.90 5.67 -27.67
CA LEU A 110 1.53 4.46 -28.41
C LEU A 110 0.22 4.65 -29.20
N PHE A 111 -0.76 5.35 -28.64
CA PHE A 111 -2.01 5.63 -29.38
C PHE A 111 -1.82 6.67 -30.47
N ILE A 112 -0.94 7.66 -30.29
CA ILE A 112 -0.64 8.68 -31.31
C ILE A 112 0.15 8.06 -32.48
N ASP A 113 1.22 7.34 -32.16
CA ASP A 113 2.14 6.80 -33.16
C ASP A 113 1.58 5.53 -33.83
N HIS A 114 0.72 4.78 -33.13
CA HIS A 114 0.13 3.54 -33.62
C HIS A 114 -1.38 3.46 -33.31
N PRO A 115 -2.24 4.24 -33.99
CA PRO A 115 -3.68 4.32 -33.68
C PRO A 115 -4.45 2.99 -33.84
N SER A 116 -3.88 2.03 -34.57
CA SER A 116 -4.46 0.70 -34.78
C SER A 116 -4.18 -0.31 -33.67
N LEU A 117 -3.35 0.04 -32.67
CA LEU A 117 -3.05 -0.86 -31.58
C LEU A 117 -4.29 -1.10 -30.71
N PRO A 118 -4.64 -2.38 -30.41
CA PRO A 118 -5.75 -2.65 -29.50
C PRO A 118 -5.42 -2.19 -28.08
N ILE A 119 -6.42 -1.69 -27.36
CA ILE A 119 -6.29 -1.17 -25.99
C ILE A 119 -5.58 -2.19 -25.08
N VAL A 120 -5.91 -3.48 -25.20
CA VAL A 120 -5.29 -4.55 -24.39
C VAL A 120 -3.78 -4.63 -24.63
N ALA A 121 -3.31 -4.47 -25.88
CA ALA A 121 -1.88 -4.46 -26.17
C ALA A 121 -1.18 -3.26 -25.52
N VAL A 122 -1.78 -2.07 -25.58
CA VAL A 122 -1.24 -0.86 -24.93
C VAL A 122 -1.17 -1.04 -23.40
N VAL A 123 -2.22 -1.61 -22.79
CA VAL A 123 -2.21 -1.95 -21.35
C VAL A 123 -1.06 -2.90 -21.01
N LEU A 124 -0.88 -3.98 -21.79
CA LEU A 124 0.19 -4.94 -21.58
C LEU A 124 1.57 -4.32 -21.75
N ILE A 125 1.77 -3.46 -22.76
CA ILE A 125 3.04 -2.74 -22.96
C ILE A 125 3.32 -1.82 -21.76
N GLY A 126 2.33 -1.08 -21.27
CA GLY A 126 2.48 -0.22 -20.09
C GLY A 126 2.87 -1.01 -18.83
N VAL A 127 2.22 -2.15 -18.59
CA VAL A 127 2.53 -3.05 -17.46
C VAL A 127 3.94 -3.65 -17.60
N LEU A 128 4.30 -4.12 -18.79
CA LEU A 128 5.63 -4.71 -19.05
C LEU A 128 6.74 -3.66 -18.96
N ALA A 129 6.51 -2.44 -19.45
CA ALA A 129 7.46 -1.33 -19.29
C ALA A 129 7.67 -1.01 -17.81
N GLY A 130 6.60 -0.89 -17.03
CA GLY A 130 6.68 -0.72 -15.58
C GLY A 130 7.42 -1.87 -14.89
N ALA A 131 7.12 -3.12 -15.27
CA ALA A 131 7.80 -4.31 -14.74
C ALA A 131 9.31 -4.30 -15.07
N ALA A 132 9.70 -3.88 -16.27
CA ALA A 132 11.10 -3.75 -16.68
C ALA A 132 11.84 -2.69 -15.83
N LEU A 133 11.23 -1.53 -15.60
CA LEU A 133 11.78 -0.50 -14.72
C LEU A 133 11.89 -0.99 -13.27
N GLY A 134 10.88 -1.69 -12.78
CA GLY A 134 10.91 -2.37 -11.47
C GLY A 134 11.98 -3.48 -11.40
N LEU A 135 12.21 -4.20 -12.49
CA LEU A 135 13.29 -5.18 -12.57
C LEU A 135 14.67 -4.53 -12.43
N VAL A 136 14.90 -3.36 -13.05
CA VAL A 136 16.14 -2.59 -12.88
C VAL A 136 16.33 -2.26 -11.40
N ASN A 137 15.32 -1.72 -10.72
CA ASN A 137 15.39 -1.44 -9.28
C ASN A 137 15.65 -2.71 -8.47
N GLY A 138 14.92 -3.78 -8.75
CA GLY A 138 15.06 -5.06 -8.06
C GLY A 138 16.45 -5.67 -8.21
N LEU A 139 17.07 -5.55 -9.39
CA LEU A 139 18.45 -6.00 -9.64
C LEU A 139 19.45 -5.12 -8.89
N LEU A 140 19.31 -3.79 -8.94
CA LEU A 140 20.18 -2.87 -8.23
C LEU A 140 20.11 -3.08 -6.71
N VAL A 141 18.91 -3.24 -6.14
CA VAL A 141 18.73 -3.51 -4.71
C VAL A 141 19.23 -4.91 -4.33
N GLY A 142 18.91 -5.92 -5.15
CA GLY A 142 19.27 -7.31 -4.86
C GLY A 142 20.77 -7.62 -4.96
N PHE A 143 21.52 -6.88 -5.78
CA PHE A 143 22.95 -7.10 -6.02
C PHE A 143 23.84 -5.97 -5.49
N GLY A 144 23.32 -4.73 -5.39
CA GLY A 144 24.12 -3.54 -5.14
C GLY A 144 24.58 -3.36 -3.70
N ARG A 145 24.01 -4.10 -2.72
CA ARG A 145 24.30 -3.91 -1.28
C ARG A 145 24.13 -2.47 -0.80
N VAL A 146 23.32 -1.69 -1.50
CA VAL A 146 22.98 -0.29 -1.19
C VAL A 146 21.54 -0.25 -0.71
N PRO A 147 21.20 0.60 0.28
CA PRO A 147 19.83 0.74 0.73
C PRO A 147 18.86 1.05 -0.42
N ALA A 148 17.73 0.35 -0.46
CA ALA A 148 16.73 0.50 -1.52
C ALA A 148 16.26 1.95 -1.68
N LEU A 149 16.13 2.68 -0.57
CA LEU A 149 15.74 4.09 -0.58
C LEU A 149 16.67 4.94 -1.45
N VAL A 150 17.99 4.72 -1.36
CA VAL A 150 18.99 5.48 -2.14
C VAL A 150 18.91 5.12 -3.62
N ILE A 151 18.79 3.81 -3.91
CA ILE A 151 18.66 3.31 -5.29
C ILE A 151 17.38 3.86 -5.93
N THR A 152 16.23 3.73 -5.27
CA THR A 152 14.95 4.12 -5.83
C THR A 152 14.78 5.64 -5.90
N LEU A 153 15.44 6.40 -5.04
CA LEU A 153 15.55 7.85 -5.18
C LEU A 153 16.39 8.22 -6.43
N GLY A 154 17.51 7.54 -6.67
CA GLY A 154 18.30 7.73 -7.87
C GLY A 154 17.52 7.41 -9.14
N THR A 155 16.86 6.24 -9.18
CA THR A 155 16.05 5.85 -10.34
C THR A 155 14.79 6.69 -10.52
N LEU A 156 14.21 7.25 -9.45
CA LEU A 156 13.14 8.25 -9.53
C LEU A 156 13.58 9.42 -10.44
N TYR A 157 14.77 9.99 -10.18
CA TYR A 157 15.27 11.10 -10.98
C TYR A 157 15.68 10.68 -12.40
N ILE A 158 16.26 9.48 -12.56
CA ILE A 158 16.60 8.96 -13.90
C ILE A 158 15.32 8.78 -14.73
N TYR A 159 14.30 8.09 -14.20
CA TYR A 159 13.05 7.85 -14.94
C TYR A 159 12.28 9.16 -15.17
N ARG A 160 12.34 10.10 -14.23
CA ARG A 160 11.78 11.45 -14.40
C ARG A 160 12.53 12.21 -15.50
N GLY A 161 13.85 12.15 -15.51
CA GLY A 161 14.67 12.76 -16.57
C GLY A 161 14.36 12.19 -17.95
N ILE A 162 14.13 10.86 -18.05
CA ILE A 162 13.75 10.23 -19.32
C ILE A 162 12.42 10.78 -19.83
N VAL A 163 11.38 10.86 -18.99
CA VAL A 163 10.08 11.37 -19.44
C VAL A 163 10.14 12.86 -19.77
N LEU A 164 10.87 13.66 -19.00
CA LEU A 164 11.07 15.08 -19.27
C LEU A 164 11.77 15.31 -20.61
N THR A 165 12.83 14.55 -20.89
CA THR A 165 13.57 14.65 -22.15
C THR A 165 12.74 14.16 -23.33
N TRP A 166 11.97 13.05 -23.14
CA TRP A 166 11.14 12.49 -24.20
C TRP A 166 9.93 13.39 -24.52
N ALA A 167 9.26 13.90 -23.50
CA ALA A 167 8.11 14.79 -23.68
C ALA A 167 8.49 16.19 -24.13
N GLY A 168 9.65 16.73 -23.67
CA GLY A 168 10.00 18.11 -23.89
C GLY A 168 8.89 19.03 -23.39
N SER A 169 8.34 19.86 -24.29
CA SER A 169 7.16 20.71 -24.05
C SER A 169 5.82 20.05 -24.43
N ASP A 170 5.87 18.86 -25.04
CA ASP A 170 4.68 18.20 -25.56
C ASP A 170 3.81 17.63 -24.44
N ARG A 171 2.50 17.75 -24.64
CA ARG A 171 1.48 17.19 -23.77
C ARG A 171 0.59 16.27 -24.58
N ILE A 172 0.26 15.11 -24.04
CA ILE A 172 -0.79 14.26 -24.56
C ILE A 172 -2.13 14.90 -24.18
N ASN A 173 -3.06 15.04 -25.11
CA ASN A 173 -4.38 15.58 -24.88
C ASN A 173 -5.45 14.50 -25.12
N ALA A 174 -6.63 14.69 -24.59
CA ALA A 174 -7.74 13.76 -24.75
C ALA A 174 -8.17 13.59 -26.22
N SER A 175 -7.96 14.64 -27.06
CA SER A 175 -8.20 14.58 -28.51
C SER A 175 -7.30 13.58 -29.24
N ASP A 176 -6.14 13.28 -28.67
CA ASP A 176 -5.11 12.44 -29.27
C ASP A 176 -5.32 10.95 -28.92
N LEU A 177 -6.30 10.66 -28.06
CA LEU A 177 -6.55 9.31 -27.54
C LEU A 177 -7.84 8.71 -28.10
N PRO A 178 -7.90 7.38 -28.30
CA PRO A 178 -9.11 6.70 -28.75
C PRO A 178 -10.27 6.91 -27.77
N ARG A 179 -11.46 7.19 -28.29
CA ARG A 179 -12.68 7.39 -27.49
C ARG A 179 -13.00 6.19 -26.61
N ASP A 180 -12.81 4.97 -27.13
CA ASP A 180 -13.05 3.75 -26.38
C ASP A 180 -12.10 3.58 -25.18
N PHE A 181 -10.85 4.05 -25.32
CA PHE A 181 -9.89 4.07 -24.22
C PHE A 181 -10.29 5.10 -23.16
N LEU A 182 -10.65 6.30 -23.54
CA LEU A 182 -11.14 7.34 -22.63
C LEU A 182 -12.45 6.92 -21.93
N ALA A 183 -13.30 6.17 -22.65
CA ALA A 183 -14.52 5.62 -22.07
C ALA A 183 -14.27 4.71 -20.86
N LEU A 184 -13.10 4.05 -20.75
CA LEU A 184 -12.74 3.28 -19.56
C LEU A 184 -12.70 4.15 -18.29
N GLY A 185 -12.28 5.43 -18.42
CA GLY A 185 -12.28 6.40 -17.32
C GLY A 185 -13.66 6.81 -16.84
N THR A 186 -14.70 6.58 -17.66
CA THR A 186 -16.07 7.00 -17.36
C THR A 186 -17.05 5.83 -17.23
N LYS A 187 -16.74 4.69 -17.83
CA LYS A 187 -17.59 3.49 -17.89
C LYS A 187 -17.81 2.88 -16.50
N GLN A 188 -19.02 2.39 -16.28
CA GLN A 188 -19.41 1.64 -15.08
C GLN A 188 -19.92 0.25 -15.48
N VAL A 189 -19.65 -0.73 -14.63
CA VAL A 189 -20.19 -2.09 -14.70
C VAL A 189 -20.86 -2.39 -13.36
N LEU A 190 -22.14 -2.75 -13.38
CA LEU A 190 -22.96 -2.97 -12.19
C LEU A 190 -22.94 -1.75 -11.21
N GLY A 191 -22.82 -0.53 -11.77
CA GLY A 191 -22.74 0.70 -10.97
C GLY A 191 -21.35 1.03 -10.43
N PHE A 192 -20.32 0.17 -10.61
CA PHE A 192 -18.95 0.43 -10.17
C PHE A 192 -18.07 0.93 -11.34
N PRO A 193 -17.20 1.94 -11.12
CA PRO A 193 -16.26 2.39 -12.14
C PRO A 193 -15.31 1.26 -12.58
N VAL A 194 -15.10 1.11 -13.90
CA VAL A 194 -14.24 0.05 -14.45
C VAL A 194 -12.81 0.12 -13.89
N LEU A 195 -12.25 1.32 -13.76
CA LEU A 195 -10.89 1.49 -13.22
C LEU A 195 -10.78 1.09 -11.74
N PHE A 196 -11.86 1.30 -10.96
CA PHE A 196 -11.93 0.78 -9.59
C PHE A 196 -11.98 -0.75 -9.57
N LEU A 197 -12.76 -1.37 -10.45
CA LEU A 197 -12.83 -2.83 -10.54
C LEU A 197 -11.47 -3.43 -10.89
N VAL A 198 -10.71 -2.81 -11.81
CA VAL A 198 -9.33 -3.22 -12.13
C VAL A 198 -8.44 -3.15 -10.89
N ALA A 199 -8.44 -2.03 -10.16
CA ALA A 199 -7.66 -1.87 -8.96
C ALA A 199 -8.08 -2.88 -7.86
N PHE A 200 -9.38 -3.13 -7.71
CA PHE A 200 -9.92 -4.10 -6.76
C PHE A 200 -9.54 -5.55 -7.09
N VAL A 201 -9.59 -5.94 -8.35
CA VAL A 201 -9.14 -7.29 -8.80
C VAL A 201 -7.65 -7.46 -8.50
N VAL A 202 -6.82 -6.46 -8.82
CA VAL A 202 -5.39 -6.50 -8.50
C VAL A 202 -5.16 -6.62 -6.98
N LEU A 203 -5.85 -5.81 -6.19
CA LEU A 203 -5.80 -5.87 -4.72
C LEU A 203 -6.19 -7.26 -4.21
N ALA A 204 -7.28 -7.85 -4.73
CA ALA A 204 -7.73 -9.17 -4.32
C ALA A 204 -6.72 -10.27 -4.70
N VAL A 205 -6.17 -10.23 -5.91
CA VAL A 205 -5.18 -11.21 -6.39
C VAL A 205 -3.89 -11.13 -5.57
N VAL A 206 -3.35 -9.92 -5.37
CA VAL A 206 -2.12 -9.74 -4.58
C VAL A 206 -2.37 -10.08 -3.11
N GLY A 207 -3.50 -9.68 -2.55
CA GLY A 207 -3.88 -10.00 -1.16
C GLY A 207 -4.03 -11.50 -0.94
N TYR A 208 -4.70 -12.20 -1.87
CA TYR A 208 -4.81 -13.65 -1.85
C TYR A 208 -3.43 -14.32 -1.94
N HIS A 209 -2.58 -13.88 -2.88
CA HIS A 209 -1.23 -14.41 -3.04
C HIS A 209 -0.38 -14.25 -1.77
N LEU A 210 -0.38 -13.06 -1.17
CA LEU A 210 0.39 -12.80 0.06
C LEU A 210 -0.08 -13.68 1.23
N HIS A 211 -1.39 -13.95 1.32
CA HIS A 211 -1.96 -14.75 2.41
C HIS A 211 -1.75 -16.25 2.23
N THR A 212 -1.95 -16.78 1.00
CA THR A 212 -2.02 -18.23 0.74
C THR A 212 -0.73 -18.81 0.19
N ALA A 213 0.01 -18.05 -0.66
CA ALA A 213 1.17 -18.58 -1.33
C ALA A 213 2.40 -18.63 -0.41
N ARG A 214 3.24 -19.66 -0.58
CA ARG A 214 4.53 -19.77 0.12
C ARG A 214 5.42 -18.54 -0.15
N SER A 215 5.46 -18.08 -1.41
CA SER A 215 6.21 -16.89 -1.81
C SER A 215 5.75 -15.63 -1.09
N GLY A 216 4.44 -15.47 -0.84
CA GLY A 216 3.90 -14.36 -0.07
C GLY A 216 4.38 -14.40 1.38
N ARG A 217 4.27 -15.56 2.05
CA ARG A 217 4.74 -15.72 3.43
C ARG A 217 6.25 -15.50 3.60
N GLU A 218 7.04 -15.90 2.58
CA GLU A 218 8.49 -15.64 2.57
C GLU A 218 8.83 -14.15 2.57
N LEU A 219 8.01 -13.28 1.94
CA LEU A 219 8.20 -11.82 1.99
C LEU A 219 8.07 -11.27 3.42
N TYR A 220 7.08 -11.74 4.18
CA TYR A 220 6.92 -11.37 5.59
C TYR A 220 8.08 -11.87 6.45
N ALA A 221 8.54 -13.11 6.23
CA ALA A 221 9.68 -13.66 6.94
C ALA A 221 10.97 -12.86 6.68
N ILE A 222 11.23 -12.50 5.41
CA ILE A 222 12.38 -11.68 5.01
C ILE A 222 12.29 -10.29 5.67
N GLY A 223 11.10 -9.69 5.71
CA GLY A 223 10.92 -8.39 6.33
C GLY A 223 11.00 -8.42 7.86
N SER A 224 10.66 -9.53 8.48
CA SER A 224 10.77 -9.69 9.94
C SER A 224 12.24 -9.75 10.38
N ASP A 225 13.02 -10.62 9.74
CA ASP A 225 14.45 -10.78 10.00
C ASP A 225 15.16 -11.27 8.74
N PRO A 226 15.83 -10.36 7.98
CA PRO A 226 16.54 -10.72 6.76
C PRO A 226 17.70 -11.70 6.98
N ASP A 227 18.41 -11.60 8.12
CA ASP A 227 19.56 -12.44 8.41
C ASP A 227 19.11 -13.86 8.76
N ALA A 228 18.10 -13.98 9.61
CA ALA A 228 17.47 -15.27 9.90
C ALA A 228 16.88 -15.90 8.63
N ALA A 229 16.25 -15.12 7.75
CA ALA A 229 15.70 -15.62 6.49
C ALA A 229 16.77 -16.27 5.61
N VAL A 230 17.98 -15.70 5.54
CA VAL A 230 19.12 -16.29 4.82
C VAL A 230 19.57 -17.60 5.48
N LEU A 231 19.66 -17.65 6.83
CA LEU A 231 20.03 -18.85 7.57
C LEU A 231 19.06 -20.01 7.37
N TYR A 232 17.75 -19.70 7.22
CA TYR A 232 16.72 -20.68 6.89
C TYR A 232 16.65 -21.04 5.40
N GLY A 233 17.61 -20.57 4.58
CA GLY A 233 17.73 -20.93 3.16
C GLY A 233 16.71 -20.24 2.24
N LEU A 234 16.07 -19.13 2.68
CA LEU A 234 15.18 -18.37 1.83
C LEU A 234 15.97 -17.66 0.73
N ARG A 235 15.41 -17.64 -0.48
CA ARG A 235 16.02 -16.96 -1.64
C ARG A 235 15.72 -15.46 -1.60
N VAL A 236 16.25 -14.75 -0.57
CA VAL A 236 15.97 -13.34 -0.29
C VAL A 236 16.07 -12.48 -1.55
N ARG A 237 17.20 -12.55 -2.27
CA ARG A 237 17.44 -11.78 -3.49
C ARG A 237 16.33 -11.95 -4.55
N ARG A 238 15.91 -13.19 -4.82
CA ARG A 238 14.84 -13.45 -5.80
C ARG A 238 13.51 -12.86 -5.36
N ARG A 239 13.22 -12.91 -4.06
CA ARG A 239 11.98 -12.35 -3.50
C ARG A 239 11.96 -10.82 -3.56
N LEU A 240 13.10 -10.18 -3.27
CA LEU A 240 13.24 -8.73 -3.42
C LEU A 240 13.05 -8.31 -4.88
N ILE A 241 13.74 -8.95 -5.83
CA ILE A 241 13.58 -8.65 -7.25
C ILE A 241 12.09 -8.79 -7.66
N ALA A 242 11.45 -9.89 -7.28
CA ALA A 242 10.03 -10.10 -7.61
C ALA A 242 9.11 -9.02 -6.99
N ALA A 243 9.40 -8.55 -5.77
CA ALA A 243 8.64 -7.47 -5.14
C ALA A 243 8.77 -6.15 -5.92
N PHE A 244 9.97 -5.77 -6.35
CA PHE A 244 10.19 -4.57 -7.16
C PHE A 244 9.60 -4.70 -8.57
N VAL A 245 9.68 -5.88 -9.20
CA VAL A 245 9.02 -6.14 -10.49
C VAL A 245 7.52 -5.98 -10.38
N LEU A 246 6.91 -6.51 -9.33
CA LEU A 246 5.47 -6.35 -9.08
C LEU A 246 5.12 -4.87 -8.81
N SER A 247 5.90 -4.17 -7.98
CA SER A 247 5.71 -2.73 -7.72
C SER A 247 5.76 -1.94 -9.02
N GLY A 248 6.79 -2.16 -9.84
CA GLY A 248 6.92 -1.51 -11.13
C GLY A 248 5.79 -1.86 -12.11
N ALA A 249 5.38 -3.12 -12.19
CA ALA A 249 4.26 -3.55 -13.03
C ALA A 249 2.94 -2.84 -12.63
N LEU A 250 2.68 -2.72 -11.33
CA LEU A 250 1.49 -2.02 -10.81
C LEU A 250 1.60 -0.50 -11.02
N ALA A 251 2.79 0.08 -10.92
CA ALA A 251 3.03 1.48 -11.27
C ALA A 251 2.84 1.72 -12.78
N GLY A 252 3.24 0.76 -13.63
CA GLY A 252 2.96 0.77 -15.06
C GLY A 252 1.46 0.72 -15.38
N LEU A 253 0.74 -0.18 -14.73
CA LEU A 253 -0.73 -0.25 -14.84
C LEU A 253 -1.38 1.05 -14.33
N ALA A 254 -0.89 1.61 -13.23
CA ALA A 254 -1.36 2.88 -12.69
C ALA A 254 -1.15 4.03 -13.69
N GLY A 255 -0.06 4.03 -14.47
CA GLY A 255 0.16 5.00 -15.55
C GLY A 255 -0.87 4.88 -16.67
N VAL A 256 -1.20 3.67 -17.12
CA VAL A 256 -2.27 3.43 -18.11
C VAL A 256 -3.63 3.91 -17.56
N VAL A 257 -3.95 3.55 -16.31
CA VAL A 257 -5.18 3.98 -15.62
C VAL A 257 -5.24 5.49 -15.48
N TYR A 258 -4.09 6.14 -15.17
CA TYR A 258 -3.97 7.59 -15.11
C TYR A 258 -4.34 8.24 -16.45
N THR A 259 -3.78 7.75 -17.55
CA THR A 259 -4.06 8.27 -18.90
C THR A 259 -5.53 8.08 -19.28
N ALA A 260 -6.12 6.91 -18.98
CA ALA A 260 -7.55 6.65 -19.22
C ALA A 260 -8.46 7.56 -18.37
N ARG A 261 -8.05 7.88 -17.13
CA ARG A 261 -8.84 8.69 -16.18
C ARG A 261 -8.82 10.18 -16.53
N TYR A 262 -7.65 10.72 -16.81
CA TYR A 262 -7.46 12.16 -16.98
C TYR A 262 -7.48 12.61 -18.45
N GLY A 263 -7.20 11.72 -19.38
CA GLY A 263 -7.14 12.01 -20.81
C GLY A 263 -5.99 12.96 -21.20
N THR A 264 -5.28 13.52 -20.23
CA THR A 264 -4.14 14.42 -20.45
C THR A 264 -2.94 13.95 -19.67
N VAL A 265 -1.77 13.96 -20.29
CA VAL A 265 -0.51 13.59 -19.65
C VAL A 265 0.55 14.64 -19.97
N SER A 266 1.06 15.28 -18.93
CA SER A 266 2.21 16.18 -18.99
C SER A 266 3.48 15.48 -18.50
N SER A 267 4.64 16.08 -18.74
CA SER A 267 5.94 15.54 -18.36
C SER A 267 6.14 15.41 -16.83
N ASP A 268 5.35 16.13 -16.02
CA ASP A 268 5.34 16.11 -14.57
C ASP A 268 4.32 15.13 -13.97
N ALA A 269 3.57 14.38 -14.82
CA ALA A 269 2.59 13.42 -14.37
C ALA A 269 3.19 12.45 -13.33
N GLY A 270 2.44 12.19 -12.26
CA GLY A 270 2.86 11.31 -11.16
C GLY A 270 3.88 11.91 -10.18
N SER A 271 4.24 13.21 -10.30
CA SER A 271 5.14 13.85 -9.33
C SER A 271 4.49 13.96 -7.94
N GLY A 272 5.22 13.52 -6.90
CA GLY A 272 4.75 13.55 -5.50
C GLY A 272 3.82 12.40 -5.12
N ILE A 273 3.33 11.59 -6.07
CA ILE A 273 2.44 10.46 -5.79
C ILE A 273 3.18 9.30 -5.09
N GLU A 274 4.50 9.22 -5.26
CA GLU A 274 5.36 8.27 -4.56
C GLU A 274 5.27 8.42 -3.04
N LEU A 275 5.31 9.64 -2.53
CA LEU A 275 5.17 9.92 -1.10
C LEU A 275 3.74 9.64 -0.61
N GLN A 276 2.73 9.92 -1.44
CA GLN A 276 1.34 9.57 -1.12
C GLN A 276 1.16 8.05 -1.05
N ALA A 277 1.82 7.28 -1.93
CA ALA A 277 1.77 5.82 -1.89
C ALA A 277 2.41 5.27 -0.62
N VAL A 278 3.58 5.78 -0.20
CA VAL A 278 4.20 5.43 1.07
C VAL A 278 3.28 5.79 2.24
N ALA A 279 2.74 7.02 2.26
CA ALA A 279 1.82 7.45 3.29
C ALA A 279 0.58 6.55 3.39
N ALA A 280 -0.03 6.20 2.26
CA ALA A 280 -1.18 5.30 2.20
C ALA A 280 -0.87 3.94 2.85
N VAL A 281 0.29 3.37 2.54
CA VAL A 281 0.72 2.07 3.07
C VAL A 281 0.98 2.13 4.58
N VAL A 282 1.66 3.18 5.05
CA VAL A 282 2.02 3.33 6.47
C VAL A 282 0.79 3.65 7.31
N VAL A 283 -0.06 4.59 6.86
CA VAL A 283 -1.37 4.89 7.48
C VAL A 283 -2.26 3.66 7.44
N GLY A 284 -2.18 2.87 6.36
CA GLY A 284 -2.84 1.58 6.18
C GLY A 284 -2.38 0.49 7.15
N GLY A 285 -1.39 0.76 8.00
CA GLY A 285 -0.92 -0.13 9.07
C GLY A 285 0.10 -1.17 8.63
N VAL A 286 0.72 -1.01 7.47
CA VAL A 286 1.90 -1.79 7.09
C VAL A 286 3.11 -1.21 7.84
N ALA A 287 3.83 -2.06 8.56
CA ALA A 287 5.00 -1.63 9.34
C ALA A 287 6.14 -1.20 8.41
N ILE A 288 6.66 0.01 8.60
CA ILE A 288 7.75 0.55 7.79
C ILE A 288 9.05 -0.24 7.96
N PHE A 289 9.21 -0.88 9.12
CA PHE A 289 10.34 -1.77 9.42
C PHE A 289 10.15 -3.20 8.88
N GLY A 290 9.10 -3.44 8.11
CA GLY A 290 8.81 -4.71 7.44
C GLY A 290 8.15 -5.77 8.32
N GLY A 291 7.92 -6.92 7.73
CA GLY A 291 7.46 -8.16 8.40
C GLY A 291 5.98 -8.17 8.82
N SER A 292 5.23 -7.07 8.68
CA SER A 292 3.82 -7.04 9.07
C SER A 292 2.99 -6.01 8.30
N GLY A 293 1.68 -6.24 8.24
CA GLY A 293 0.72 -5.40 7.52
C GLY A 293 -0.03 -6.16 6.43
N THR A 294 -1.01 -5.51 5.83
CA THR A 294 -1.85 -6.09 4.77
C THR A 294 -2.01 -5.13 3.61
N VAL A 295 -2.13 -5.65 2.39
CA VAL A 295 -2.45 -4.83 1.21
C VAL A 295 -3.88 -4.25 1.29
N TRP A 296 -4.77 -4.89 2.05
CA TRP A 296 -6.11 -4.38 2.32
C TRP A 296 -6.05 -3.10 3.16
N GLY A 297 -5.21 -3.10 4.21
CA GLY A 297 -4.93 -1.90 4.99
C GLY A 297 -4.32 -0.79 4.14
N ALA A 298 -3.33 -1.10 3.30
CA ALA A 298 -2.73 -0.14 2.37
C ALA A 298 -3.76 0.47 1.40
N ALA A 299 -4.68 -0.34 0.86
CA ALA A 299 -5.77 0.13 0.01
C ALA A 299 -6.75 1.05 0.77
N LEU A 300 -7.12 0.69 2.01
CA LEU A 300 -7.94 1.55 2.86
C LEU A 300 -7.23 2.88 3.17
N GLY A 301 -5.92 2.85 3.43
CA GLY A 301 -5.10 4.05 3.59
C GLY A 301 -5.09 4.92 2.35
N ALA A 302 -5.02 4.33 1.15
CA ALA A 302 -5.10 5.06 -0.12
C ALA A 302 -6.48 5.74 -0.29
N VAL A 303 -7.56 5.01 0.00
CA VAL A 303 -8.92 5.58 -0.03
C VAL A 303 -9.05 6.72 0.98
N LEU A 304 -8.55 6.54 2.20
CA LEU A 304 -8.58 7.56 3.25
C LEU A 304 -7.85 8.82 2.81
N LEU A 305 -6.60 8.71 2.33
CA LEU A 305 -5.82 9.88 1.90
C LEU A 305 -6.49 10.66 0.78
N VAL A 306 -6.98 9.96 -0.24
CA VAL A 306 -7.69 10.61 -1.36
C VAL A 306 -8.99 11.26 -0.88
N THR A 307 -9.71 10.61 0.03
CA THR A 307 -10.94 11.18 0.61
C THR A 307 -10.65 12.43 1.45
N ILE A 308 -9.57 12.43 2.23
CA ILE A 308 -9.13 13.60 2.99
C ILE A 308 -8.78 14.73 2.03
N ASN A 309 -7.95 14.48 1.00
CA ASN A 309 -7.57 15.48 0.00
C ASN A 309 -8.79 16.12 -0.67
N ARG A 310 -9.83 15.33 -0.93
CA ARG A 310 -11.09 15.83 -1.50
C ARG A 310 -11.95 16.59 -0.49
N ALA A 311 -11.86 16.24 0.80
CA ALA A 311 -12.63 16.88 1.86
C ALA A 311 -12.03 18.22 2.32
N LEU A 312 -10.70 18.42 2.23
CA LEU A 312 -10.00 19.61 2.70
C LEU A 312 -10.58 20.92 2.15
N PRO A 313 -10.79 21.09 0.83
CA PRO A 313 -11.38 22.32 0.29
C PRO A 313 -12.79 22.58 0.81
N ILE A 314 -13.57 21.53 1.07
CA ILE A 314 -14.96 21.61 1.57
C ILE A 314 -15.00 22.17 2.99
N VAL A 315 -13.99 21.87 3.81
CA VAL A 315 -13.86 22.41 5.16
C VAL A 315 -13.10 23.74 5.21
N GLY A 316 -12.76 24.30 4.02
CA GLY A 316 -12.13 25.62 3.89
C GLY A 316 -10.62 25.60 4.04
N ILE A 317 -9.98 24.44 3.94
CA ILE A 317 -8.52 24.30 3.98
C ILE A 317 -7.99 24.31 2.53
N PRO A 318 -7.10 25.26 2.18
CA PRO A 318 -6.53 25.34 0.82
C PRO A 318 -5.76 24.08 0.43
N ASP A 319 -5.73 23.77 -0.88
CA ASP A 319 -5.08 22.59 -1.44
C ASP A 319 -3.58 22.47 -1.13
N PHE A 320 -2.88 23.60 -0.90
CA PHE A 320 -1.44 23.59 -0.55
C PHE A 320 -1.15 22.82 0.75
N TRP A 321 -2.13 22.72 1.66
CA TRP A 321 -1.99 21.97 2.91
C TRP A 321 -2.02 20.46 2.74
N GLN A 322 -2.43 19.96 1.56
CA GLN A 322 -2.47 18.51 1.28
C GLN A 322 -1.10 17.86 1.48
N GLN A 323 -0.02 18.49 0.95
CA GLN A 323 1.33 17.96 1.09
C GLN A 323 1.81 17.98 2.56
N ALA A 324 1.52 19.06 3.28
CA ALA A 324 1.84 19.16 4.70
C ALA A 324 1.10 18.08 5.52
N LEU A 325 -0.18 17.87 5.22
CA LEU A 325 -0.98 16.82 5.85
C LEU A 325 -0.39 15.42 5.61
N VAL A 326 -0.01 15.11 4.37
CA VAL A 326 0.65 13.83 4.03
C VAL A 326 1.93 13.66 4.85
N GLY A 327 2.75 14.71 4.97
CA GLY A 327 3.96 14.70 5.79
C GLY A 327 3.66 14.43 7.28
N VAL A 328 2.66 15.12 7.84
CA VAL A 328 2.23 14.92 9.24
C VAL A 328 1.70 13.49 9.46
N LEU A 329 0.92 12.97 8.52
CA LEU A 329 0.39 11.59 8.62
C LEU A 329 1.51 10.55 8.58
N ILE A 330 2.51 10.71 7.69
CA ILE A 330 3.68 9.81 7.65
C ILE A 330 4.43 9.85 8.98
N LEU A 331 4.78 11.03 9.48
CA LEU A 331 5.52 11.18 10.74
C LEU A 331 4.74 10.59 11.91
N SER A 332 3.45 10.91 12.01
CA SER A 332 2.57 10.40 13.08
C SER A 332 2.47 8.87 13.05
N ALA A 333 2.36 8.28 11.87
CA ALA A 333 2.27 6.82 11.71
C ALA A 333 3.61 6.13 12.09
N ILE A 334 4.77 6.70 11.70
CA ILE A 334 6.10 6.19 12.06
C ILE A 334 6.32 6.26 13.58
N VAL A 335 6.00 7.41 14.19
CA VAL A 335 6.13 7.59 15.65
C VAL A 335 5.24 6.60 16.39
N LEU A 336 3.98 6.45 15.96
CA LEU A 336 3.04 5.52 16.57
C LEU A 336 3.52 4.07 16.44
N ASP A 337 3.98 3.65 15.26
CA ASP A 337 4.51 2.29 15.04
C ASP A 337 5.74 2.03 15.94
N ARG A 338 6.63 3.00 16.07
CA ARG A 338 7.80 2.91 16.96
C ARG A 338 7.40 2.78 18.43
N VAL A 339 6.47 3.63 18.90
CA VAL A 339 5.98 3.58 20.29
C VAL A 339 5.31 2.25 20.60
N LEU A 340 4.47 1.76 19.67
CA LEU A 340 3.79 0.48 19.85
C LEU A 340 4.77 -0.71 19.83
N SER A 341 5.79 -0.68 18.98
CA SER A 341 6.81 -1.74 18.91
C SER A 341 7.65 -1.81 20.19
N VAL A 342 8.07 -0.66 20.73
CA VAL A 342 8.82 -0.58 22.01
C VAL A 342 7.96 -1.07 23.17
N ARG A 343 6.67 -0.69 23.24
CA ARG A 343 5.75 -1.16 24.31
C ARG A 343 5.57 -2.68 24.27
N ARG A 344 5.41 -3.27 23.08
CA ARG A 344 5.29 -4.75 22.94
C ARG A 344 6.57 -5.45 23.37
N ALA A 345 7.74 -4.92 22.99
CA ALA A 345 9.02 -5.49 23.41
C ALA A 345 9.18 -5.49 24.94
N ARG A 346 8.79 -4.40 25.62
CA ARG A 346 8.82 -4.32 27.09
C ARG A 346 7.88 -5.32 27.75
N GLN A 347 6.64 -5.45 27.27
CA GLN A 347 5.67 -6.43 27.79
C GLN A 347 6.16 -7.88 27.69
N LEU A 348 6.89 -8.22 26.60
CA LEU A 348 7.47 -9.56 26.45
C LEU A 348 8.62 -9.81 27.42
N ILE A 349 9.40 -8.80 27.78
CA ILE A 349 10.47 -8.91 28.78
C ILE A 349 9.85 -9.08 30.18
N GLU A 350 8.90 -8.22 30.55
CA GLU A 350 8.19 -8.27 31.84
C GLU A 350 7.50 -9.62 32.06
N SER A 351 6.81 -10.15 31.03
CA SER A 351 6.15 -11.45 31.12
C SER A 351 7.12 -12.65 31.20
N ARG A 352 8.40 -12.46 30.92
CA ARG A 352 9.43 -13.48 31.02
C ARG A 352 10.12 -13.46 32.38
N ASP A 353 10.17 -12.28 33.02
CA ASP A 353 10.72 -12.11 34.38
C ASP A 353 9.71 -12.57 35.46
N ASP A 354 8.41 -12.63 35.11
CA ASP A 354 7.34 -13.10 35.98
C ASP A 354 7.05 -14.62 35.87
N ALA A 355 7.74 -15.36 34.97
CA ALA A 355 7.57 -16.78 34.70
C ALA A 355 8.78 -17.62 35.18
#